data_fba743f9ef9d91654eda862a364ed747
#
_entry.id   fba743f9ef9d91654eda862a364ed747
#
_cell.length_a   1.000
_cell.length_b   1.000
_cell.length_c   1.000
_cell.angle_alpha   90.00
_cell.angle_beta   90.00
_cell.angle_gamma   90.00
#
_symmetry.space_group_name_H-M   'P 1'
#
loop_
_entity.id
_entity.type
_entity.pdbx_description
1 polymer ?
#
loop_
_entity_poly.entity_id
_entity_poly.type
_entity_poly.pdbx_seq_one_letter_code
_entity_poly.pdbx_strand_id
1 'polypeptide(L)'
;HRLIRRQRQMCIRDRNKYRRRIADRLLKRKLAGKGAVLLEGAKWCGKTTTAEQIAQSVLYMSESGKTEQNKQLATMNPRLLLRGDKPRLIDEWQVAPQLWDSIRFEADHSSGLGLFILTGSCVPADLSSVIHSGTGRFGWLRMRPMSLWESGDSTGEVSLKEIFDGKEQIEGLSGLDLERVAFVSCRGGWPLAVDMDDEIALDQAFDYLNAVEQRDIQQADGVDRDPSRVHRLLRSYARHQGAQANYSTIRADLVANEGDSLDEDTIASYIKALKSIFVVEDVEAWNPNLRSKTAIRTSDTRYFTDPSIAAAALGLGPADLISDLNTFGLIFETLCMRDLRVFAEALNGNVYHYRDKNGLECDAVVHLRDGRYGLIEIKLGGDKLISEGVQTLTSLAEKIDTSKMKKPSFLMVLTANGPYAYRREDGVYVVPVGCLKD
;
A
#
# COMPACT_ATOMS: atom_id res chain seq x y z
N HIS A 1 4.29 -1.77 40.10
CA HIS A 1 3.77 -3.14 39.85
C HIS A 1 2.31 -3.19 39.36
N ARG A 2 1.40 -2.30 39.84
CA ARG A 2 -0.01 -2.26 39.37
C ARG A 2 -0.16 -1.64 37.97
N LEU A 3 0.65 -0.64 37.60
CA LEU A 3 0.67 -0.04 36.25
C LEU A 3 1.19 -1.01 35.18
N ILE A 4 2.25 -1.77 35.50
CA ILE A 4 2.80 -2.78 34.60
C ILE A 4 1.82 -3.94 34.38
N ARG A 5 1.03 -4.33 35.41
CA ARG A 5 -0.05 -5.30 35.24
C ARG A 5 -1.22 -4.78 34.40
N ARG A 6 -1.58 -3.49 34.50
CA ARG A 6 -2.63 -2.89 33.66
C ARG A 6 -2.17 -2.75 32.19
N GLN A 7 -0.93 -2.37 31.94
CA GLN A 7 -0.36 -2.35 30.58
C GLN A 7 -0.27 -3.77 30.01
N ARG A 8 0.18 -4.79 30.77
CA ARG A 8 0.13 -6.18 30.32
C ARG A 8 -1.29 -6.70 30.09
N GLN A 9 -2.26 -6.30 30.90
CA GLN A 9 -3.67 -6.68 30.69
C GLN A 9 -4.30 -5.97 29.49
N MET A 10 -3.93 -4.71 29.19
CA MET A 10 -4.32 -4.00 27.96
C MET A 10 -3.71 -4.67 26.73
N CYS A 11 -2.40 -4.94 26.72
CA CYS A 11 -1.75 -5.69 25.63
C CYS A 11 -2.30 -7.10 25.43
N ILE A 12 -2.78 -7.78 26.50
CA ILE A 12 -3.39 -9.11 26.38
C ILE A 12 -4.83 -9.02 25.83
N ARG A 13 -5.57 -7.95 26.14
CA ARG A 13 -6.90 -7.71 25.55
C ARG A 13 -6.82 -7.38 24.06
N ASP A 14 -5.82 -6.62 23.65
CA ASP A 14 -5.60 -6.26 22.24
C ASP A 14 -5.06 -7.45 21.43
N ARG A 15 -4.25 -8.34 22.02
CA ARG A 15 -3.80 -9.57 21.35
C ARG A 15 -4.94 -10.50 20.92
N ASN A 16 -6.06 -10.50 21.62
CA ASN A 16 -7.24 -11.30 21.25
C ASN A 16 -8.05 -10.69 20.09
N LYS A 17 -7.76 -9.46 19.66
CA LYS A 17 -8.39 -8.77 18.53
C LYS A 17 -7.46 -8.60 17.33
N TYR A 18 -6.18 -9.04 17.41
CA TYR A 18 -5.25 -8.89 16.29
C TYR A 18 -5.69 -9.69 15.08
N ARG A 19 -5.93 -9.01 13.97
CA ARG A 19 -6.19 -9.63 12.67
C ARG A 19 -4.87 -9.97 12.00
N ARG A 20 -4.69 -11.23 11.64
CA ARG A 20 -3.48 -11.69 10.96
C ARG A 20 -3.27 -10.94 9.65
N ARG A 21 -2.03 -10.55 9.41
CA ARG A 21 -1.62 -9.83 8.22
C ARG A 21 -0.77 -10.72 7.32
N ILE A 22 -0.86 -10.48 6.02
CA ILE A 22 0.09 -11.04 5.05
C ILE A 22 1.52 -10.65 5.44
N ALA A 23 1.69 -9.43 5.94
CA ALA A 23 2.96 -8.93 6.46
C ALA A 23 3.57 -9.81 7.57
N ASP A 24 2.79 -10.53 8.38
CA ASP A 24 3.33 -11.40 9.45
C ASP A 24 4.26 -12.48 8.91
N ARG A 25 3.82 -13.18 7.85
CA ARG A 25 4.65 -14.23 7.24
C ARG A 25 5.83 -13.66 6.47
N LEU A 26 5.65 -12.49 5.83
CA LEU A 26 6.72 -11.81 5.10
C LEU A 26 7.80 -11.30 6.05
N LEU A 27 7.43 -10.74 7.19
CA LEU A 27 8.34 -10.27 8.23
C LEU A 27 9.14 -11.45 8.80
N LYS A 28 8.48 -12.57 9.16
CA LYS A 28 9.15 -13.78 9.61
C LYS A 28 10.15 -14.31 8.59
N ARG A 29 9.76 -14.36 7.31
CA ARG A 29 10.64 -14.81 6.23
C ARG A 29 11.86 -13.90 6.05
N LYS A 30 11.66 -12.57 6.11
CA LYS A 30 12.77 -11.62 5.99
C LYS A 30 13.72 -11.70 7.20
N LEU A 31 13.19 -11.84 8.41
CA LEU A 31 14.00 -12.03 9.64
C LEU A 31 14.85 -13.31 9.59
N ALA A 32 14.34 -14.37 8.97
CA ALA A 32 15.10 -15.60 8.78
C ALA A 32 16.32 -15.45 7.85
N GLY A 33 16.39 -14.38 7.05
CA GLY A 33 17.47 -14.14 6.09
C GLY A 33 18.26 -12.85 6.32
N LYS A 34 17.89 -12.04 7.32
CA LYS A 34 18.48 -10.71 7.57
C LYS A 34 18.70 -10.48 9.06
N GLY A 35 19.72 -9.68 9.40
CA GLY A 35 19.98 -9.25 10.78
C GLY A 35 18.92 -8.30 11.31
N ALA A 36 18.40 -7.42 10.46
CA ALA A 36 17.33 -6.49 10.79
C ALA A 36 16.32 -6.37 9.66
N VAL A 37 15.08 -6.03 9.99
CA VAL A 37 14.03 -5.74 9.00
C VAL A 37 13.38 -4.40 9.32
N LEU A 38 13.36 -3.51 8.33
CA LEU A 38 12.60 -2.26 8.37
C LEU A 38 11.18 -2.50 7.84
N LEU A 39 10.21 -2.30 8.70
CA LEU A 39 8.78 -2.33 8.40
C LEU A 39 8.26 -0.90 8.27
N GLU A 40 8.05 -0.43 7.06
CA GLU A 40 7.65 0.93 6.75
C GLU A 40 6.23 0.98 6.14
N GLY A 41 5.56 2.13 6.23
CA GLY A 41 4.23 2.35 5.66
C GLY A 41 3.47 3.46 6.36
N ALA A 42 2.28 3.76 5.87
CA ALA A 42 1.42 4.82 6.37
C ALA A 42 1.18 4.72 7.89
N LYS A 43 0.97 5.84 8.55
CA LYS A 43 0.49 5.83 9.94
C LYS A 43 -0.81 5.03 10.01
N TRP A 44 -1.09 4.40 11.16
CA TRP A 44 -2.30 3.62 11.44
C TRP A 44 -2.49 2.32 10.63
N CYS A 45 -1.61 1.97 9.70
CA CYS A 45 -1.74 0.70 8.95
C CYS A 45 -1.41 -0.56 9.79
N GLY A 46 -0.97 -0.40 11.05
CA GLY A 46 -0.78 -1.51 12.01
C GLY A 46 0.65 -2.03 12.15
N LYS A 47 1.68 -1.29 11.72
CA LYS A 47 3.10 -1.70 11.75
C LYS A 47 3.58 -2.16 13.13
N THR A 48 3.40 -1.29 14.14
CA THR A 48 3.83 -1.56 15.52
C THR A 48 3.16 -2.82 16.05
N THR A 49 1.82 -2.92 15.91
CA THR A 49 1.05 -4.08 16.36
C THR A 49 1.49 -5.37 15.67
N THR A 50 1.76 -5.34 14.37
CA THR A 50 2.29 -6.49 13.61
C THR A 50 3.70 -6.87 14.09
N ALA A 51 4.58 -5.91 14.29
CA ALA A 51 5.93 -6.15 14.78
C ALA A 51 5.94 -6.74 16.20
N GLU A 52 5.06 -6.28 17.09
CA GLU A 52 4.90 -6.79 18.46
C GLU A 52 4.45 -8.26 18.52
N GLN A 53 3.77 -8.80 17.48
CA GLN A 53 3.41 -10.22 17.44
C GLN A 53 4.65 -11.13 17.35
N ILE A 54 5.79 -10.60 16.91
CA ILE A 54 7.03 -11.35 16.65
C ILE A 54 8.13 -10.96 17.62
N ALA A 55 8.17 -9.68 18.04
CA ALA A 55 9.20 -9.15 18.91
C ALA A 55 9.19 -9.79 20.30
N GLN A 56 10.40 -10.07 20.84
CA GLN A 56 10.59 -10.55 22.21
C GLN A 56 10.83 -9.41 23.20
N SER A 57 11.30 -8.26 22.71
CA SER A 57 11.42 -7.03 23.49
C SER A 57 11.13 -5.81 22.62
N VAL A 58 10.66 -4.71 23.23
CA VAL A 58 10.25 -3.50 22.52
C VAL A 58 10.94 -2.28 23.12
N LEU A 59 11.35 -1.37 22.23
CA LEU A 59 11.77 -0.02 22.54
C LEU A 59 10.89 0.96 21.75
N TYR A 60 10.07 1.73 22.44
CA TYR A 60 9.32 2.82 21.85
C TYR A 60 10.15 4.11 21.89
N MET A 61 10.63 4.56 20.72
CA MET A 61 11.46 5.77 20.63
C MET A 61 10.66 7.04 20.97
N SER A 62 9.38 7.05 20.69
CA SER A 62 8.44 8.17 20.93
C SER A 62 7.64 8.02 22.23
N GLU A 63 8.09 7.21 23.20
CA GLU A 63 7.42 7.07 24.49
C GLU A 63 7.39 8.42 25.22
N SER A 64 6.19 8.84 25.65
CA SER A 64 5.98 10.11 26.34
C SER A 64 6.91 10.23 27.57
N GLY A 65 7.61 11.36 27.67
CA GLY A 65 8.57 11.64 28.75
C GLY A 65 9.95 11.00 28.58
N LYS A 66 10.15 10.11 27.57
CA LYS A 66 11.44 9.45 27.31
C LYS A 66 12.05 9.76 25.95
N THR A 67 11.32 10.42 25.05
CA THR A 67 11.78 10.68 23.69
C THR A 67 13.12 11.38 23.66
N GLU A 68 13.31 12.46 24.42
CA GLU A 68 14.56 13.21 24.43
C GLU A 68 15.72 12.40 25.11
N GLN A 69 15.41 11.65 26.14
CA GLN A 69 16.38 10.73 26.76
C GLN A 69 16.81 9.64 25.74
N ASN A 70 15.88 9.07 24.98
CA ASN A 70 16.19 8.07 23.96
C ASN A 70 17.06 8.67 22.84
N LYS A 71 16.81 9.90 22.39
CA LYS A 71 17.66 10.61 21.42
C LYS A 71 19.08 10.82 21.95
N GLN A 72 19.22 11.29 23.19
CA GLN A 72 20.52 11.48 23.82
C GLN A 72 21.28 10.16 23.97
N LEU A 73 20.61 9.10 24.43
CA LEU A 73 21.22 7.77 24.52
C LEU A 73 21.62 7.22 23.16
N ALA A 74 20.83 7.45 22.13
CA ALA A 74 21.14 7.05 20.76
C ALA A 74 22.43 7.70 20.23
N THR A 75 22.73 8.91 20.70
CA THR A 75 23.97 9.63 20.36
C THR A 75 25.15 9.21 21.25
N MET A 76 24.95 9.11 22.57
CA MET A 76 26.03 8.88 23.51
C MET A 76 26.43 7.40 23.65
N ASN A 77 25.42 6.52 23.69
CA ASN A 77 25.63 5.09 23.87
C ASN A 77 24.48 4.27 23.27
N PRO A 78 24.40 4.17 21.94
CA PRO A 78 23.30 3.48 21.24
C PRO A 78 23.17 2.01 21.65
N ARG A 79 24.27 1.36 22.05
CA ARG A 79 24.26 -0.06 22.49
C ARG A 79 23.31 -0.31 23.66
N LEU A 80 23.11 0.68 24.54
CA LEU A 80 22.15 0.54 25.66
C LEU A 80 20.73 0.38 25.17
N LEU A 81 20.35 1.08 24.09
CA LEU A 81 19.02 0.99 23.48
C LEU A 81 18.81 -0.33 22.73
N LEU A 82 19.90 -0.94 22.24
CA LEU A 82 19.86 -2.20 21.50
C LEU A 82 19.81 -3.45 22.38
N ARG A 83 19.98 -3.29 23.70
CA ARG A 83 19.91 -4.41 24.67
C ARG A 83 18.48 -4.89 24.83
N GLY A 84 18.30 -6.21 24.89
CA GLY A 84 17.03 -6.90 25.10
C GLY A 84 16.92 -8.18 24.29
N ASP A 85 15.89 -8.96 24.59
CA ASP A 85 15.62 -10.23 23.90
C ASP A 85 15.32 -10.00 22.42
N LYS A 86 15.75 -10.94 21.57
CA LYS A 86 15.67 -10.83 20.11
C LYS A 86 14.56 -11.73 19.53
N PRO A 87 13.86 -11.29 18.49
CA PRO A 87 13.92 -9.99 17.81
C PRO A 87 13.53 -8.84 18.72
N ARG A 88 14.32 -7.75 18.69
CA ARG A 88 13.99 -6.51 19.40
C ARG A 88 13.32 -5.53 18.44
N LEU A 89 12.13 -5.07 18.79
CA LEU A 89 11.45 -4.01 18.08
C LEU A 89 12.01 -2.65 18.53
N ILE A 90 12.34 -1.82 17.55
CA ILE A 90 12.63 -0.38 17.70
C ILE A 90 11.54 0.38 16.95
N ASP A 91 10.54 0.86 17.70
CA ASP A 91 9.38 1.53 17.15
C ASP A 91 9.68 3.01 16.91
N GLU A 92 9.26 3.53 15.74
CA GLU A 92 9.52 4.89 15.25
C GLU A 92 11.03 5.21 15.19
N TRP A 93 11.80 4.33 14.56
CA TRP A 93 13.27 4.43 14.46
C TRP A 93 13.77 5.76 13.91
N GLN A 94 12.98 6.42 13.04
CA GLN A 94 13.33 7.71 12.44
C GLN A 94 13.47 8.85 13.46
N VAL A 95 13.03 8.67 14.70
CA VAL A 95 13.27 9.60 15.82
C VAL A 95 14.76 9.73 16.13
N ALA A 96 15.55 8.67 15.86
CA ALA A 96 16.99 8.64 16.05
C ALA A 96 17.68 7.84 14.92
N PRO A 97 17.83 8.41 13.72
CA PRO A 97 18.36 7.70 12.54
C PRO A 97 19.78 7.14 12.75
N GLN A 98 20.57 7.74 13.63
CA GLN A 98 21.92 7.27 13.96
C GLN A 98 21.96 5.85 14.58
N LEU A 99 20.83 5.33 15.06
CA LEU A 99 20.72 3.93 15.50
C LEU A 99 20.94 2.94 14.36
N TRP A 100 20.73 3.34 13.12
CA TRP A 100 20.89 2.50 11.94
C TRP A 100 22.28 1.86 11.86
N ASP A 101 23.34 2.68 11.98
CA ASP A 101 24.71 2.17 11.91
C ASP A 101 25.06 1.25 13.08
N SER A 102 24.51 1.52 14.25
CA SER A 102 24.71 0.67 15.43
C SER A 102 24.00 -0.69 15.27
N ILE A 103 22.81 -0.71 14.71
CA ILE A 103 22.07 -1.93 14.39
C ILE A 103 22.81 -2.74 13.33
N ARG A 104 23.32 -2.07 12.28
CA ARG A 104 24.14 -2.71 11.26
C ARG A 104 25.39 -3.35 11.88
N PHE A 105 26.10 -2.62 12.75
CA PHE A 105 27.29 -3.14 13.43
C PHE A 105 26.96 -4.38 14.26
N GLU A 106 25.87 -4.36 15.03
CA GLU A 106 25.41 -5.53 15.78
C GLU A 106 25.09 -6.71 14.85
N ALA A 107 24.43 -6.46 13.71
CA ALA A 107 24.11 -7.48 12.72
C ALA A 107 25.36 -8.08 12.04
N ASP A 108 26.43 -7.30 11.92
CA ASP A 108 27.73 -7.76 11.38
C ASP A 108 28.53 -8.62 12.36
N HIS A 109 28.46 -8.30 13.66
CA HIS A 109 29.31 -8.91 14.69
C HIS A 109 28.58 -9.97 15.51
N SER A 110 27.28 -10.09 15.39
CA SER A 110 26.50 -11.15 16.00
C SER A 110 26.30 -12.29 15.00
N SER A 111 26.46 -13.52 15.46
CA SER A 111 26.27 -14.72 14.60
C SER A 111 24.80 -15.02 14.26
N GLY A 112 23.87 -14.09 14.56
CA GLY A 112 22.43 -14.30 14.46
C GLY A 112 21.75 -13.52 13.34
N LEU A 113 20.72 -14.12 12.78
CA LEU A 113 19.70 -13.47 11.95
C LEU A 113 18.48 -13.12 12.82
N GLY A 114 17.62 -12.23 12.34
CA GLY A 114 16.39 -11.87 13.02
C GLY A 114 16.61 -11.11 14.34
N LEU A 115 17.63 -10.24 14.39
CA LEU A 115 17.98 -9.55 15.63
C LEU A 115 17.07 -8.37 15.93
N PHE A 116 16.68 -7.62 14.87
CA PHE A 116 15.95 -6.37 15.03
C PHE A 116 14.78 -6.23 14.04
N ILE A 117 13.72 -5.61 14.54
CA ILE A 117 12.62 -5.08 13.74
C ILE A 117 12.59 -3.57 13.96
N LEU A 118 12.61 -2.80 12.90
CA LEU A 118 12.43 -1.35 12.95
C LEU A 118 11.07 -1.01 12.34
N THR A 119 10.31 -0.14 12.98
CA THR A 119 9.10 0.41 12.38
C THR A 119 9.29 1.89 12.11
N GLY A 120 8.75 2.35 10.97
CA GLY A 120 8.80 3.75 10.58
C GLY A 120 7.57 4.16 9.79
N SER A 121 7.01 5.32 10.15
CA SER A 121 5.86 5.93 9.46
C SER A 121 6.28 7.03 8.48
N CYS A 122 7.57 7.32 8.40
CA CYS A 122 8.15 8.30 7.51
C CYS A 122 9.56 7.86 7.09
N VAL A 123 9.93 8.15 5.86
CA VAL A 123 11.33 8.08 5.42
C VAL A 123 12.03 9.33 5.97
N PRO A 124 13.11 9.20 6.78
CA PRO A 124 13.79 10.37 7.32
C PRO A 124 14.26 11.32 6.20
N ALA A 125 13.96 12.61 6.37
CA ALA A 125 14.40 13.64 5.40
C ALA A 125 15.92 13.83 5.42
N ASP A 126 16.52 13.68 6.60
CA ASP A 126 17.97 13.77 6.81
C ASP A 126 18.52 12.40 7.22
N LEU A 127 19.25 11.80 6.30
CA LEU A 127 20.03 10.58 6.51
C LEU A 127 21.54 10.87 6.58
N SER A 128 21.94 12.13 6.78
CA SER A 128 23.37 12.52 6.87
C SER A 128 24.09 11.83 8.04
N SER A 129 23.35 11.49 9.08
CA SER A 129 23.84 10.71 10.23
C SER A 129 23.98 9.19 9.95
N VAL A 130 23.47 8.71 8.81
CA VAL A 130 23.55 7.30 8.38
C VAL A 130 24.72 7.15 7.41
N ILE A 131 25.80 6.55 7.86
CA ILE A 131 27.04 6.40 7.08
C ILE A 131 26.93 5.24 6.07
N HIS A 132 26.18 4.20 6.42
CA HIS A 132 26.10 2.97 5.64
C HIS A 132 24.69 2.63 5.21
N SER A 133 24.51 2.20 3.96
CA SER A 133 23.21 1.82 3.39
C SER A 133 22.54 0.61 4.04
N GLY A 134 23.27 -0.16 4.85
CA GLY A 134 22.77 -1.42 5.43
C GLY A 134 22.60 -2.56 4.43
N THR A 135 23.10 -2.40 3.20
CA THR A 135 23.01 -3.42 2.14
C THR A 135 23.48 -4.79 2.61
N GLY A 136 22.67 -5.81 2.36
CA GLY A 136 22.94 -7.19 2.78
C GLY A 136 22.50 -7.54 4.21
N ARG A 137 22.43 -6.57 5.13
CA ARG A 137 22.07 -6.76 6.55
C ARG A 137 20.62 -6.47 6.85
N PHE A 138 20.05 -5.49 6.14
CA PHE A 138 18.65 -5.09 6.30
C PHE A 138 17.76 -5.71 5.22
N GLY A 139 16.54 -6.08 5.64
CA GLY A 139 15.41 -6.35 4.78
C GLY A 139 14.42 -5.19 4.85
N TRP A 140 13.75 -4.88 3.74
CA TRP A 140 12.67 -3.90 3.68
C TRP A 140 11.35 -4.60 3.47
N LEU A 141 10.33 -4.19 4.20
CA LEU A 141 8.96 -4.64 4.04
C LEU A 141 8.04 -3.43 4.09
N ARG A 142 7.28 -3.19 3.01
CA ARG A 142 6.26 -2.16 3.00
C ARG A 142 4.94 -2.73 3.50
N MET A 143 4.37 -2.11 4.53
CA MET A 143 3.08 -2.48 5.06
C MET A 143 2.04 -1.43 4.64
N ARG A 144 1.01 -1.89 3.94
CA ARG A 144 -0.12 -1.08 3.49
C ARG A 144 -1.31 -1.26 4.44
N PRO A 145 -2.36 -0.43 4.37
CA PRO A 145 -3.65 -0.74 4.99
C PRO A 145 -4.12 -2.16 4.62
N MET A 146 -5.06 -2.70 5.35
CA MET A 146 -5.55 -4.08 5.14
C MET A 146 -6.17 -4.23 3.76
N SER A 147 -5.83 -5.31 3.06
CA SER A 147 -6.63 -5.80 1.93
C SER A 147 -8.01 -6.27 2.39
N LEU A 148 -8.95 -6.43 1.47
CA LEU A 148 -10.27 -6.97 1.80
C LEU A 148 -10.19 -8.39 2.39
N TRP A 149 -9.19 -9.18 1.99
CA TRP A 149 -8.90 -10.47 2.60
C TRP A 149 -8.46 -10.34 4.07
N GLU A 150 -7.54 -9.43 4.37
CA GLU A 150 -7.04 -9.22 5.73
C GLU A 150 -8.09 -8.62 6.67
N SER A 151 -8.97 -7.76 6.15
CA SER A 151 -10.10 -7.19 6.92
C SER A 151 -11.26 -8.17 7.11
N GLY A 152 -11.31 -9.27 6.34
CA GLY A 152 -12.37 -10.25 6.38
C GLY A 152 -13.59 -9.88 5.53
N ASP A 153 -13.49 -8.87 4.68
CA ASP A 153 -14.53 -8.50 3.71
C ASP A 153 -14.49 -9.39 2.46
N SER A 154 -13.33 -9.99 2.12
CA SER A 154 -13.22 -11.01 1.08
C SER A 154 -13.30 -12.42 1.67
N THR A 155 -14.01 -13.34 1.00
CA THR A 155 -14.08 -14.76 1.38
C THR A 155 -12.75 -15.48 1.16
N GLY A 156 -11.90 -14.98 0.24
CA GLY A 156 -10.61 -15.57 -0.10
C GLY A 156 -10.70 -16.95 -0.74
N GLU A 157 -11.81 -17.29 -1.38
CA GLU A 157 -11.99 -18.57 -2.06
C GLU A 157 -11.17 -18.65 -3.36
N VAL A 158 -10.85 -17.51 -3.96
CA VAL A 158 -9.99 -17.41 -5.15
C VAL A 158 -8.60 -16.95 -4.74
N SER A 159 -7.58 -17.79 -4.95
CA SER A 159 -6.19 -17.47 -4.66
C SER A 159 -5.46 -17.02 -5.93
N LEU A 160 -4.89 -15.82 -5.89
CA LEU A 160 -4.03 -15.30 -6.96
C LEU A 160 -2.82 -16.22 -7.20
N LYS A 161 -2.26 -16.78 -6.12
CA LYS A 161 -1.17 -17.75 -6.19
C LYS A 161 -1.58 -19.01 -7.00
N GLU A 162 -2.75 -19.58 -6.70
CA GLU A 162 -3.23 -20.78 -7.39
C GLU A 162 -3.47 -20.51 -8.88
N ILE A 163 -3.97 -19.32 -9.22
CA ILE A 163 -4.13 -18.89 -10.62
C ILE A 163 -2.76 -18.81 -11.31
N PHE A 164 -1.73 -18.21 -10.67
CA PHE A 164 -0.36 -18.22 -11.18
C PHE A 164 0.21 -19.64 -11.33
N ASP A 165 -0.17 -20.55 -10.47
CA ASP A 165 0.25 -21.95 -10.51
C ASP A 165 -0.57 -22.79 -11.52
N GLY A 166 -1.48 -22.16 -12.29
CA GLY A 166 -2.19 -22.77 -13.41
C GLY A 166 -3.53 -23.40 -13.04
N LYS A 167 -4.13 -23.02 -11.91
CA LYS A 167 -5.47 -23.49 -11.56
C LYS A 167 -6.51 -22.93 -12.55
N GLU A 168 -7.06 -23.80 -13.39
CA GLU A 168 -8.00 -23.40 -14.43
C GLU A 168 -9.43 -23.25 -13.91
N GLN A 169 -9.84 -24.15 -13.05
CA GLN A 169 -11.17 -24.09 -12.43
C GLN A 169 -11.11 -23.29 -11.15
N ILE A 170 -11.83 -22.19 -11.15
CA ILE A 170 -12.03 -21.35 -9.96
C ILE A 170 -13.50 -21.31 -9.65
N GLU A 171 -13.80 -21.39 -8.38
CA GLU A 171 -15.11 -21.16 -7.81
C GLU A 171 -14.92 -20.30 -6.58
N GLY A 172 -15.71 -19.24 -6.45
CA GLY A 172 -15.65 -18.37 -5.29
C GLY A 172 -16.87 -17.46 -5.26
N LEU A 173 -17.51 -17.39 -4.12
CA LEU A 173 -18.67 -16.54 -3.91
C LEU A 173 -18.24 -15.21 -3.30
N SER A 174 -18.77 -14.14 -3.82
CA SER A 174 -18.62 -12.81 -3.23
C SER A 174 -19.87 -12.46 -2.41
N GLY A 175 -19.66 -12.09 -1.16
CA GLY A 175 -20.71 -11.53 -0.31
C GLY A 175 -20.86 -10.02 -0.43
N LEU A 176 -20.05 -9.36 -1.30
CA LEU A 176 -20.08 -7.93 -1.47
C LEU A 176 -20.99 -7.54 -2.65
N ASP A 177 -21.98 -6.73 -2.39
CA ASP A 177 -22.71 -5.96 -3.39
C ASP A 177 -22.02 -4.62 -3.66
N LEU A 178 -22.55 -3.84 -4.59
CA LEU A 178 -21.94 -2.59 -5.01
C LEU A 178 -21.92 -1.56 -3.87
N GLU A 179 -22.99 -1.50 -3.08
CA GLU A 179 -23.13 -0.63 -1.91
C GLU A 179 -22.08 -0.96 -0.84
N ARG A 180 -21.85 -2.25 -0.57
CA ARG A 180 -20.84 -2.66 0.38
C ARG A 180 -19.43 -2.40 -0.12
N VAL A 181 -19.17 -2.56 -1.44
CA VAL A 181 -17.88 -2.16 -2.04
C VAL A 181 -17.66 -0.66 -1.94
N ALA A 182 -18.69 0.18 -2.17
CA ALA A 182 -18.61 1.61 -1.95
C ALA A 182 -18.27 1.95 -0.49
N PHE A 183 -18.94 1.27 0.46
CA PHE A 183 -18.67 1.45 1.88
C PHE A 183 -17.23 1.08 2.26
N VAL A 184 -16.74 -0.11 1.91
CA VAL A 184 -15.38 -0.54 2.27
C VAL A 184 -14.30 0.30 1.57
N SER A 185 -14.61 0.89 0.41
CA SER A 185 -13.74 1.84 -0.27
C SER A 185 -13.61 3.16 0.53
N CYS A 186 -14.71 3.67 1.07
CA CYS A 186 -14.72 4.88 1.91
C CYS A 186 -14.15 4.64 3.32
N ARG A 187 -14.45 3.47 3.93
CA ARG A 187 -13.88 3.08 5.23
C ARG A 187 -12.36 2.89 5.16
N GLY A 188 -11.89 2.31 4.05
CA GLY A 188 -10.51 1.91 3.89
C GLY A 188 -10.11 0.64 4.65
N GLY A 189 -8.83 0.30 4.52
CA GLY A 189 -8.20 -0.86 5.17
C GLY A 189 -7.52 -0.54 6.51
N TRP A 190 -7.95 0.47 7.23
CA TRP A 190 -7.37 0.86 8.52
C TRP A 190 -7.79 -0.13 9.61
N PRO A 191 -6.83 -0.81 10.29
CA PRO A 191 -7.15 -1.86 11.26
C PRO A 191 -8.14 -1.44 12.35
N LEU A 192 -8.04 -0.19 12.79
CA LEU A 192 -8.95 0.34 13.83
C LEU A 192 -10.37 0.52 13.28
N ALA A 193 -10.53 1.00 12.04
CA ALA A 193 -11.83 1.23 11.43
C ALA A 193 -12.59 -0.06 11.10
N VAL A 194 -11.88 -1.17 10.85
CA VAL A 194 -12.49 -2.45 10.44
C VAL A 194 -13.42 -3.03 11.51
N ASP A 195 -13.13 -2.80 12.79
CA ASP A 195 -13.90 -3.32 13.92
C ASP A 195 -14.87 -2.30 14.54
N MET A 196 -15.07 -1.14 13.91
CA MET A 196 -15.99 -0.09 14.36
C MET A 196 -17.36 -0.20 13.69
N ASP A 197 -18.36 0.43 14.30
CA ASP A 197 -19.66 0.64 13.68
C ASP A 197 -19.50 1.47 12.41
N ASP A 198 -20.31 1.18 11.39
CA ASP A 198 -20.15 1.70 10.01
C ASP A 198 -20.02 3.22 9.95
N GLU A 199 -20.82 3.99 10.71
CA GLU A 199 -20.77 5.46 10.76
C GLU A 199 -19.44 5.95 11.32
N ILE A 200 -19.00 5.41 12.47
CA ILE A 200 -17.74 5.78 13.13
C ILE A 200 -16.54 5.35 12.28
N ALA A 201 -16.65 4.23 11.58
CA ALA A 201 -15.61 3.72 10.70
C ALA A 201 -15.32 4.66 9.52
N LEU A 202 -16.35 5.29 8.97
CA LEU A 202 -16.20 6.26 7.87
C LEU A 202 -15.48 7.55 8.33
N ASP A 203 -15.70 8.01 9.56
CA ASP A 203 -15.05 9.19 10.11
C ASP A 203 -13.51 9.02 10.18
N GLN A 204 -13.02 7.80 10.35
CA GLN A 204 -11.59 7.53 10.49
C GLN A 204 -10.76 7.99 9.29
N ALA A 205 -11.31 7.92 8.07
CA ALA A 205 -10.61 8.38 6.86
C ALA A 205 -10.49 9.90 6.83
N PHE A 206 -11.52 10.62 7.26
CA PHE A 206 -11.50 12.09 7.37
C PHE A 206 -10.53 12.55 8.45
N ASP A 207 -10.54 11.90 9.62
CA ASP A 207 -9.60 12.18 10.70
C ASP A 207 -8.14 11.93 10.28
N TYR A 208 -7.90 10.84 9.54
CA TYR A 208 -6.59 10.55 8.97
C TYR A 208 -6.13 11.65 8.01
N LEU A 209 -7.01 12.07 7.09
CA LEU A 209 -6.71 13.13 6.13
C LEU A 209 -6.40 14.46 6.86
N ASN A 210 -7.22 14.84 7.83
CA ASN A 210 -6.98 16.02 8.67
C ASN A 210 -5.61 15.97 9.36
N ALA A 211 -5.22 14.81 9.91
CA ALA A 211 -3.92 14.66 10.55
C ALA A 211 -2.76 14.82 9.55
N VAL A 212 -2.91 14.27 8.33
CA VAL A 212 -1.94 14.43 7.23
C VAL A 212 -1.77 15.90 6.87
N GLU A 213 -2.87 16.63 6.68
CA GLU A 213 -2.86 18.03 6.24
C GLU A 213 -2.29 18.97 7.31
N GLN A 214 -2.67 18.76 8.58
CA GLN A 214 -2.31 19.65 9.65
C GLN A 214 -0.91 19.42 10.23
N ARG A 215 -0.39 18.19 10.19
CA ARG A 215 0.82 17.82 10.93
C ARG A 215 1.78 16.91 10.18
N ASP A 216 1.30 15.81 9.59
CA ASP A 216 2.18 14.74 9.17
C ASP A 216 3.04 15.13 7.97
N ILE A 217 2.49 15.90 7.02
CA ILE A 217 3.23 16.38 5.86
C ILE A 217 4.36 17.35 6.25
N GLN A 218 4.17 18.14 7.31
CA GLN A 218 5.21 19.05 7.82
C GLN A 218 6.32 18.28 8.52
N GLN A 219 5.97 17.19 9.22
CA GLN A 219 6.95 16.32 9.89
C GLN A 219 7.77 15.50 8.90
N ALA A 220 7.30 15.33 7.67
CA ALA A 220 7.98 14.56 6.62
C ALA A 220 9.39 15.08 6.31
N ASP A 221 9.56 16.40 6.21
CA ASP A 221 10.80 17.05 5.81
C ASP A 221 11.09 18.37 6.56
N GLY A 222 10.26 18.71 7.56
CA GLY A 222 10.42 19.92 8.36
C GLY A 222 10.01 21.22 7.64
N VAL A 223 9.43 21.13 6.42
CA VAL A 223 8.97 22.28 5.66
C VAL A 223 7.57 22.66 6.12
N ASP A 224 7.39 23.92 6.50
CA ASP A 224 6.08 24.46 6.83
C ASP A 224 5.22 24.60 5.57
N ARG A 225 4.04 23.98 5.57
CA ARG A 225 3.09 23.97 4.46
C ARG A 225 1.72 24.43 4.93
N ASP A 226 1.08 25.30 4.16
CA ASP A 226 -0.31 25.72 4.41
C ASP A 226 -1.27 24.53 4.27
N PRO A 227 -1.96 24.11 5.33
CA PRO A 227 -2.90 22.99 5.29
C PRO A 227 -3.98 23.14 4.22
N SER A 228 -4.44 24.39 3.95
CA SER A 228 -5.44 24.63 2.91
C SER A 228 -4.93 24.32 1.52
N ARG A 229 -3.63 24.59 1.25
CA ARG A 229 -2.99 24.23 0.00
C ARG A 229 -2.76 22.72 -0.13
N VAL A 230 -2.38 22.07 0.98
CA VAL A 230 -2.28 20.59 1.04
C VAL A 230 -3.62 19.97 0.70
N HIS A 231 -4.71 20.43 1.33
CA HIS A 231 -6.06 19.96 1.06
C HIS A 231 -6.45 20.10 -0.42
N ARG A 232 -6.27 21.29 -1.01
CA ARG A 232 -6.55 21.52 -2.44
C ARG A 232 -5.74 20.62 -3.36
N LEU A 233 -4.44 20.42 -3.05
CA LEU A 233 -3.59 19.50 -3.81
C LEU A 233 -4.08 18.06 -3.69
N LEU A 234 -4.45 17.59 -2.51
CA LEU A 234 -4.98 16.23 -2.32
C LEU A 234 -6.29 16.02 -3.06
N ARG A 235 -7.17 17.02 -3.11
CA ARG A 235 -8.40 16.98 -3.94
C ARG A 235 -8.09 16.90 -5.43
N SER A 236 -7.16 17.71 -5.93
CA SER A 236 -6.71 17.64 -7.32
C SER A 236 -6.10 16.28 -7.63
N TYR A 237 -5.23 15.79 -6.75
CA TYR A 237 -4.61 14.47 -6.90
C TYR A 237 -5.67 13.35 -6.92
N ALA A 238 -6.71 13.45 -6.09
CA ALA A 238 -7.80 12.48 -6.03
C ALA A 238 -8.64 12.44 -7.31
N ARG A 239 -8.84 13.59 -7.98
CA ARG A 239 -9.49 13.63 -9.31
C ARG A 239 -8.66 12.98 -10.42
N HIS A 240 -7.35 12.87 -10.21
CA HIS A 240 -6.39 12.32 -11.18
C HIS A 240 -5.87 10.93 -10.82
N GLN A 241 -6.42 10.27 -9.79
CA GLN A 241 -6.05 8.88 -9.49
C GLN A 241 -6.45 7.95 -10.66
N GLY A 242 -5.70 6.86 -10.84
CA GLY A 242 -5.86 5.98 -12.01
C GLY A 242 -5.37 6.61 -13.33
N ALA A 243 -4.81 7.84 -13.31
CA ALA A 243 -4.35 8.53 -14.50
C ALA A 243 -2.86 8.88 -14.45
N GLN A 244 -2.25 9.04 -15.64
CA GLN A 244 -0.87 9.46 -15.80
C GLN A 244 -0.77 11.00 -15.81
N ALA A 245 -1.33 11.66 -14.79
CA ALA A 245 -1.30 13.11 -14.69
C ALA A 245 0.12 13.60 -14.33
N ASN A 246 0.66 14.48 -15.16
CA ASN A 246 1.90 15.20 -14.86
C ASN A 246 1.63 16.41 -13.96
N TYR A 247 2.68 17.06 -13.47
CA TYR A 247 2.53 18.22 -12.55
C TYR A 247 1.86 19.42 -13.22
N SER A 248 2.04 19.62 -14.53
CA SER A 248 1.35 20.67 -15.27
C SER A 248 -0.15 20.42 -15.37
N THR A 249 -0.59 19.16 -15.49
CA THR A 249 -2.00 18.77 -15.44
C THR A 249 -2.60 19.05 -14.06
N ILE A 250 -1.94 18.67 -12.99
CA ILE A 250 -2.36 18.93 -11.60
C ILE A 250 -2.42 20.45 -11.36
N ARG A 251 -1.42 21.20 -11.84
CA ARG A 251 -1.42 22.67 -11.76
C ARG A 251 -2.62 23.29 -12.47
N ALA A 252 -2.91 22.85 -13.67
CA ALA A 252 -4.06 23.34 -14.42
C ALA A 252 -5.38 23.07 -13.69
N ASP A 253 -5.53 21.89 -13.10
CA ASP A 253 -6.70 21.53 -12.28
C ASP A 253 -6.82 22.38 -11.01
N LEU A 254 -5.71 22.65 -10.31
CA LEU A 254 -5.70 23.54 -9.14
C LEU A 254 -6.17 24.94 -9.49
N VAL A 255 -5.70 25.51 -10.60
CA VAL A 255 -6.13 26.83 -11.09
C VAL A 255 -7.63 26.82 -11.45
N ALA A 256 -8.08 25.81 -12.17
CA ALA A 256 -9.44 25.75 -12.68
C ALA A 256 -10.49 25.46 -11.58
N ASN A 257 -10.18 24.56 -10.66
CA ASN A 257 -11.16 24.01 -9.72
C ASN A 257 -10.94 24.42 -8.26
N GLU A 258 -9.72 24.81 -7.87
CA GLU A 258 -9.41 25.17 -6.48
C GLU A 258 -9.05 26.64 -6.29
N GLY A 259 -8.91 27.41 -7.38
CA GLY A 259 -8.55 28.82 -7.32
C GLY A 259 -7.14 29.10 -6.75
N ASP A 260 -6.24 28.11 -6.80
CA ASP A 260 -4.87 28.19 -6.33
C ASP A 260 -3.86 28.04 -7.48
N SER A 261 -2.72 28.68 -7.39
CA SER A 261 -1.66 28.64 -8.39
C SER A 261 -0.34 28.21 -7.76
N LEU A 262 -0.21 26.91 -7.51
CA LEU A 262 1.09 26.34 -7.14
C LEU A 262 1.93 26.14 -8.42
N ASP A 263 3.23 26.47 -8.36
CA ASP A 263 4.15 26.08 -9.42
C ASP A 263 4.47 24.58 -9.39
N GLU A 264 5.01 24.05 -10.49
CA GLU A 264 5.27 22.61 -10.64
C GLU A 264 6.33 22.10 -9.65
N ASP A 265 7.32 22.90 -9.28
CA ASP A 265 8.35 22.53 -8.30
C ASP A 265 7.74 22.42 -6.90
N THR A 266 6.85 23.33 -6.54
CA THR A 266 6.10 23.27 -5.30
C THR A 266 5.19 22.02 -5.27
N ILE A 267 4.45 21.73 -6.33
CA ILE A 267 3.63 20.52 -6.47
C ILE A 267 4.51 19.27 -6.30
N ALA A 268 5.68 19.21 -6.97
CA ALA A 268 6.62 18.11 -6.85
C ALA A 268 7.12 17.92 -5.41
N SER A 269 7.44 19.03 -4.70
CA SER A 269 7.85 19.01 -3.30
C SER A 269 6.76 18.43 -2.38
N TYR A 270 5.51 18.87 -2.56
CA TYR A 270 4.37 18.37 -1.78
C TYR A 270 4.14 16.87 -2.04
N ILE A 271 4.13 16.44 -3.31
CA ILE A 271 3.94 15.03 -3.67
C ILE A 271 5.09 14.17 -3.12
N LYS A 272 6.34 14.67 -3.16
CA LYS A 272 7.48 13.99 -2.55
C LYS A 272 7.30 13.81 -1.05
N ALA A 273 6.83 14.83 -0.33
CA ALA A 273 6.53 14.73 1.10
C ALA A 273 5.41 13.73 1.37
N LEU A 274 4.32 13.75 0.60
CA LEU A 274 3.22 12.78 0.71
C LEU A 274 3.68 11.33 0.44
N LYS A 275 4.60 11.12 -0.51
CA LYS A 275 5.23 9.81 -0.76
C LYS A 275 6.10 9.37 0.42
N SER A 276 6.84 10.28 1.04
CA SER A 276 7.72 9.95 2.17
C SER A 276 6.98 9.54 3.43
N ILE A 277 5.71 9.94 3.58
CA ILE A 277 4.81 9.52 4.67
C ILE A 277 3.79 8.46 4.22
N PHE A 278 3.99 7.89 3.02
CA PHE A 278 3.19 6.79 2.46
C PHE A 278 1.70 7.09 2.29
N VAL A 279 1.33 8.33 2.02
CA VAL A 279 -0.06 8.75 1.70
C VAL A 279 -0.38 8.46 0.23
N VAL A 280 0.58 8.71 -0.65
CA VAL A 280 0.48 8.40 -2.09
C VAL A 280 1.52 7.37 -2.50
N GLU A 281 1.16 6.50 -3.40
CA GLU A 281 2.01 5.43 -3.91
C GLU A 281 1.70 5.21 -5.40
N ASP A 282 2.47 5.85 -6.28
CA ASP A 282 2.29 5.73 -7.72
C ASP A 282 2.66 4.32 -8.22
N VAL A 283 2.14 3.96 -9.39
CA VAL A 283 2.41 2.69 -10.07
C VAL A 283 3.29 2.96 -11.28
N GLU A 284 4.43 2.27 -11.35
CA GLU A 284 5.37 2.36 -12.45
C GLU A 284 4.82 1.70 -13.72
N ALA A 285 5.29 2.19 -14.88
CA ALA A 285 4.93 1.62 -16.16
C ALA A 285 5.63 0.27 -16.38
N TRP A 286 4.86 -0.73 -16.82
CA TRP A 286 5.40 -2.00 -17.27
C TRP A 286 5.95 -1.90 -18.69
N ASN A 287 7.15 -2.40 -18.90
CA ASN A 287 7.84 -2.34 -20.19
C ASN A 287 8.14 -3.76 -20.74
N PRO A 288 7.13 -4.43 -21.34
CA PRO A 288 7.32 -5.76 -21.92
C PRO A 288 8.02 -5.71 -23.29
N ASN A 289 8.53 -6.85 -23.72
CA ASN A 289 8.93 -7.04 -25.12
C ASN A 289 7.68 -7.15 -26.00
N LEU A 290 7.46 -6.17 -26.87
CA LEU A 290 6.34 -6.16 -27.81
C LEU A 290 6.76 -6.65 -29.19
N ARG A 291 5.85 -7.34 -29.90
CA ARG A 291 6.00 -7.68 -31.32
C ARG A 291 5.97 -6.44 -32.22
N SER A 292 5.16 -5.46 -31.83
CA SER A 292 5.09 -4.17 -32.49
C SER A 292 6.14 -3.20 -31.93
N LYS A 293 6.56 -2.24 -32.75
CA LYS A 293 7.44 -1.13 -32.30
C LYS A 293 6.66 0.01 -31.63
N THR A 294 5.46 -0.25 -31.14
CA THR A 294 4.63 0.74 -30.47
C THR A 294 5.35 1.23 -29.21
N ALA A 295 5.58 2.52 -29.12
CA ALA A 295 6.25 3.10 -27.95
C ALA A 295 5.33 3.05 -26.72
N ILE A 296 5.87 2.58 -25.61
CA ILE A 296 5.20 2.51 -24.31
C ILE A 296 5.35 3.87 -23.61
N ARG A 297 4.30 4.34 -22.95
CA ARG A 297 4.36 5.49 -22.05
C ARG A 297 5.00 5.04 -20.74
N THR A 298 5.94 5.82 -20.26
CA THR A 298 6.74 5.49 -19.06
C THR A 298 6.37 6.33 -17.84
N SER A 299 5.36 7.21 -17.96
CA SER A 299 4.88 8.00 -16.82
C SER A 299 4.15 7.12 -15.83
N ASP A 300 4.39 7.35 -14.53
CA ASP A 300 3.70 6.65 -13.47
C ASP A 300 2.21 7.01 -13.44
N THR A 301 1.37 6.05 -13.07
CA THR A 301 -0.05 6.27 -12.77
C THR A 301 -0.21 6.66 -11.29
N ARG A 302 -1.03 7.67 -11.02
CA ARG A 302 -1.22 8.26 -9.69
C ARG A 302 -2.19 7.44 -8.86
N TYR A 303 -1.79 7.08 -7.63
CA TYR A 303 -2.66 6.41 -6.67
C TYR A 303 -2.40 6.87 -5.25
N PHE A 304 -3.45 6.86 -4.44
CA PHE A 304 -3.31 6.85 -2.99
C PHE A 304 -2.94 5.45 -2.49
N THR A 305 -2.37 5.38 -1.31
CA THR A 305 -2.07 4.08 -0.66
C THR A 305 -3.35 3.34 -0.26
N ASP A 306 -4.43 4.07 0.01
CA ASP A 306 -5.75 3.53 0.35
C ASP A 306 -6.86 4.36 -0.31
N PRO A 307 -7.93 3.74 -0.84
CA PRO A 307 -9.02 4.45 -1.53
C PRO A 307 -9.76 5.45 -0.64
N SER A 308 -9.82 5.20 0.67
CA SER A 308 -10.52 6.06 1.61
C SER A 308 -9.89 7.45 1.72
N ILE A 309 -8.58 7.57 1.50
CA ILE A 309 -7.91 8.89 1.49
C ILE A 309 -8.43 9.73 0.32
N ALA A 310 -8.61 9.12 -0.85
CA ALA A 310 -9.14 9.80 -2.03
C ALA A 310 -10.61 10.18 -1.84
N ALA A 311 -11.43 9.27 -1.31
CA ALA A 311 -12.84 9.55 -1.00
C ALA A 311 -12.97 10.71 -0.01
N ALA A 312 -12.19 10.68 1.09
CA ALA A 312 -12.18 11.76 2.08
C ALA A 312 -11.70 13.10 1.49
N ALA A 313 -10.64 13.09 0.65
CA ALA A 313 -10.13 14.29 -0.01
C ALA A 313 -11.17 14.93 -0.94
N LEU A 314 -12.02 14.14 -1.58
CA LEU A 314 -13.13 14.61 -2.41
C LEU A 314 -14.38 14.96 -1.59
N GLY A 315 -14.41 14.63 -0.30
CA GLY A 315 -15.58 14.82 0.57
C GLY A 315 -16.73 13.86 0.24
N LEU A 316 -16.42 12.65 -0.24
CA LEU A 316 -17.40 11.67 -0.71
C LEU A 316 -17.65 10.58 0.33
N GLY A 317 -18.93 10.21 0.47
CA GLY A 317 -19.37 9.02 1.19
C GLY A 317 -19.83 7.89 0.24
N PRO A 318 -20.24 6.74 0.79
CA PRO A 318 -20.68 5.58 -0.03
C PRO A 318 -21.84 5.92 -0.97
N ALA A 319 -22.82 6.73 -0.52
CA ALA A 319 -23.97 7.12 -1.33
C ALA A 319 -23.57 7.99 -2.54
N ASP A 320 -22.55 8.85 -2.38
CA ASP A 320 -22.04 9.69 -3.47
C ASP A 320 -21.38 8.81 -4.54
N LEU A 321 -20.63 7.79 -4.14
CA LEU A 321 -20.00 6.84 -5.07
C LEU A 321 -21.05 6.06 -5.88
N ILE A 322 -22.14 5.63 -5.25
CA ILE A 322 -23.25 4.96 -5.95
C ILE A 322 -23.95 5.91 -6.93
N SER A 323 -24.02 7.20 -6.60
CA SER A 323 -24.64 8.23 -7.45
C SER A 323 -23.77 8.62 -8.65
N ASP A 324 -22.43 8.49 -8.54
CA ASP A 324 -21.45 8.77 -9.60
C ASP A 324 -20.54 7.58 -9.84
N LEU A 325 -20.97 6.66 -10.70
CA LEU A 325 -20.22 5.45 -11.03
C LEU A 325 -18.89 5.72 -11.74
N ASN A 326 -18.70 6.89 -12.37
CA ASN A 326 -17.40 7.24 -12.96
C ASN A 326 -16.37 7.51 -11.87
N THR A 327 -16.70 8.34 -10.89
CA THR A 327 -15.85 8.58 -9.73
C THR A 327 -15.67 7.29 -8.91
N PHE A 328 -16.74 6.49 -8.74
CA PHE A 328 -16.62 5.21 -8.06
C PHE A 328 -15.63 4.26 -8.76
N GLY A 329 -15.62 4.22 -10.08
CA GLY A 329 -14.65 3.43 -10.85
C GLY A 329 -13.21 3.75 -10.47
N LEU A 330 -12.84 5.03 -10.34
CA LEU A 330 -11.51 5.47 -9.95
C LEU A 330 -11.16 5.09 -8.50
N ILE A 331 -12.11 5.25 -7.58
CA ILE A 331 -11.94 4.86 -6.17
C ILE A 331 -11.81 3.34 -6.05
N PHE A 332 -12.62 2.58 -6.77
CA PHE A 332 -12.56 1.12 -6.82
C PHE A 332 -11.24 0.61 -7.42
N GLU A 333 -10.74 1.24 -8.45
CA GLU A 333 -9.43 0.91 -9.02
C GLU A 333 -8.32 1.07 -7.98
N THR A 334 -8.34 2.16 -7.19
CA THR A 334 -7.39 2.36 -6.08
C THR A 334 -7.52 1.28 -5.00
N LEU A 335 -8.74 0.82 -4.67
CA LEU A 335 -8.96 -0.31 -3.76
C LEU A 335 -8.30 -1.58 -4.30
N CYS A 336 -8.56 -1.92 -5.57
CA CYS A 336 -7.96 -3.09 -6.21
C CYS A 336 -6.44 -3.00 -6.27
N MET A 337 -5.89 -1.83 -6.61
CA MET A 337 -4.45 -1.62 -6.64
C MET A 337 -3.78 -1.79 -5.28
N ARG A 338 -4.43 -1.36 -4.18
CA ARG A 338 -3.96 -1.63 -2.82
C ARG A 338 -3.88 -3.14 -2.57
N ASP A 339 -4.95 -3.87 -2.84
CA ASP A 339 -5.04 -5.31 -2.59
C ASP A 339 -4.05 -6.09 -3.46
N LEU A 340 -4.00 -5.79 -4.75
CA LEU A 340 -3.06 -6.42 -5.68
C LEU A 340 -1.60 -6.20 -5.28
N ARG A 341 -1.23 -5.03 -4.74
CA ARG A 341 0.12 -4.77 -4.23
C ARG A 341 0.44 -5.63 -3.01
N VAL A 342 -0.51 -5.79 -2.08
CA VAL A 342 -0.37 -6.66 -0.91
C VAL A 342 -0.17 -8.11 -1.35
N PHE A 343 -0.97 -8.58 -2.30
CA PHE A 343 -0.90 -9.96 -2.81
C PHE A 343 0.36 -10.19 -3.67
N ALA A 344 0.72 -9.25 -4.53
CA ALA A 344 1.94 -9.35 -5.35
C ALA A 344 3.20 -9.45 -4.47
N GLU A 345 3.31 -8.63 -3.42
CA GLU A 345 4.45 -8.70 -2.48
C GLU A 345 4.52 -10.05 -1.77
N ALA A 346 3.37 -10.63 -1.42
CA ALA A 346 3.26 -11.98 -0.88
C ALA A 346 3.84 -13.05 -1.82
N LEU A 347 3.66 -12.86 -3.12
CA LEU A 347 4.11 -13.76 -4.18
C LEU A 347 5.51 -13.40 -4.73
N ASN A 348 6.23 -12.49 -4.09
CA ASN A 348 7.51 -11.94 -4.57
C ASN A 348 7.42 -11.24 -5.93
N GLY A 349 6.38 -10.48 -6.15
CA GLY A 349 6.13 -9.69 -7.33
C GLY A 349 5.90 -8.22 -7.03
N ASN A 350 5.67 -7.47 -8.09
CA ASN A 350 5.27 -6.08 -8.06
C ASN A 350 4.06 -5.88 -8.98
N VAL A 351 3.36 -4.77 -8.80
CA VAL A 351 2.25 -4.33 -9.65
C VAL A 351 2.74 -3.17 -10.49
N TYR A 352 2.43 -3.22 -11.77
CA TYR A 352 2.72 -2.20 -12.77
C TYR A 352 1.43 -1.84 -13.51
N HIS A 353 1.43 -0.75 -14.26
CA HIS A 353 0.41 -0.43 -15.26
C HIS A 353 1.01 -0.53 -16.66
N TYR A 354 0.16 -0.66 -17.69
CA TYR A 354 0.60 -0.60 -19.08
C TYR A 354 -0.23 0.44 -19.86
N ARG A 355 0.47 1.26 -20.64
CA ARG A 355 -0.16 2.15 -21.61
C ARG A 355 0.77 2.39 -22.79
N ASP A 356 0.24 2.26 -24.00
CA ASP A 356 0.97 2.58 -25.20
C ASP A 356 0.52 3.91 -25.85
N LYS A 357 1.25 4.34 -26.88
CA LYS A 357 0.91 5.58 -27.62
C LYS A 357 -0.38 5.49 -28.42
N ASN A 358 -0.87 4.28 -28.70
CA ASN A 358 -2.11 4.05 -29.43
C ASN A 358 -3.33 4.02 -28.51
N GLY A 359 -3.14 4.22 -27.21
CA GLY A 359 -4.20 4.25 -26.22
C GLY A 359 -4.61 2.88 -25.68
N LEU A 360 -3.90 1.79 -26.02
CA LEU A 360 -4.11 0.50 -25.36
C LEU A 360 -3.55 0.58 -23.95
N GLU A 361 -4.37 0.26 -22.96
CA GLU A 361 -4.07 0.30 -21.55
C GLU A 361 -4.27 -1.06 -20.90
N CYS A 362 -3.66 -1.31 -19.75
CA CYS A 362 -4.00 -2.37 -18.82
C CYS A 362 -3.82 -1.82 -17.41
N ASP A 363 -4.88 -1.89 -16.61
CA ASP A 363 -4.96 -1.24 -15.31
C ASP A 363 -3.89 -1.79 -14.36
N ALA A 364 -3.70 -3.12 -14.32
CA ALA A 364 -2.68 -3.74 -13.49
C ALA A 364 -1.97 -4.90 -14.19
N VAL A 365 -0.64 -4.93 -14.06
CA VAL A 365 0.20 -6.08 -14.43
C VAL A 365 0.90 -6.57 -13.17
N VAL A 366 0.52 -7.74 -12.69
CA VAL A 366 1.22 -8.39 -11.57
C VAL A 366 2.38 -9.20 -12.14
N HIS A 367 3.62 -8.78 -11.86
CA HIS A 367 4.83 -9.41 -12.39
C HIS A 367 5.67 -9.99 -11.26
N LEU A 368 5.88 -11.31 -11.28
CA LEU A 368 6.63 -12.05 -10.28
C LEU A 368 8.12 -12.07 -10.62
N ARG A 369 8.98 -12.22 -9.61
CA ARG A 369 10.45 -12.29 -9.80
C ARG A 369 10.92 -13.49 -10.62
N ASP A 370 10.10 -14.54 -10.75
CA ASP A 370 10.40 -15.71 -11.58
C ASP A 370 10.05 -15.52 -13.07
N GLY A 371 9.60 -14.30 -13.43
CA GLY A 371 9.25 -13.91 -14.78
C GLY A 371 7.83 -14.29 -15.20
N ARG A 372 7.02 -14.87 -14.32
CA ARG A 372 5.57 -15.03 -14.55
C ARG A 372 4.87 -13.68 -14.35
N TYR A 373 3.82 -13.43 -15.12
CA TYR A 373 3.01 -12.24 -14.97
C TYR A 373 1.57 -12.51 -15.38
N GLY A 374 0.65 -11.74 -14.78
CA GLY A 374 -0.76 -11.72 -15.10
C GLY A 374 -1.21 -10.32 -15.52
N LEU A 375 -2.15 -10.25 -16.46
CA LEU A 375 -2.75 -9.00 -16.93
C LEU A 375 -4.15 -8.86 -16.32
N ILE A 376 -4.45 -7.71 -15.75
CA ILE A 376 -5.68 -7.47 -15.00
C ILE A 376 -6.32 -6.15 -15.44
N GLU A 377 -7.59 -6.21 -15.83
CA GLU A 377 -8.48 -5.06 -15.99
C GLU A 377 -9.40 -4.94 -14.79
N ILE A 378 -9.68 -3.73 -14.35
CA ILE A 378 -10.50 -3.44 -13.18
C ILE A 378 -11.78 -2.73 -13.65
N LYS A 379 -12.94 -3.32 -13.37
CA LYS A 379 -14.25 -2.82 -13.82
C LYS A 379 -15.27 -2.91 -12.69
N LEU A 380 -16.20 -1.99 -12.60
CA LEU A 380 -17.28 -2.06 -11.60
C LEU A 380 -18.17 -3.29 -11.78
N GLY A 381 -18.22 -3.86 -12.97
CA GLY A 381 -19.00 -5.05 -13.30
C GLY A 381 -20.01 -4.80 -14.42
N GLY A 382 -20.81 -5.83 -14.71
CA GLY A 382 -21.75 -5.83 -15.82
C GLY A 382 -21.15 -6.33 -17.14
N ASP A 383 -21.93 -7.06 -17.93
CA ASP A 383 -21.46 -7.82 -19.11
C ASP A 383 -20.71 -6.95 -20.13
N LYS A 384 -21.14 -5.71 -20.31
CA LYS A 384 -20.52 -4.77 -21.25
C LYS A 384 -19.10 -4.42 -20.81
N LEU A 385 -18.91 -3.96 -19.56
CA LEU A 385 -17.60 -3.56 -19.05
C LEU A 385 -16.65 -4.75 -18.94
N ILE A 386 -17.17 -5.94 -18.57
CA ILE A 386 -16.40 -7.18 -18.56
C ILE A 386 -15.91 -7.50 -19.98
N SER A 387 -16.78 -7.41 -20.98
CA SER A 387 -16.42 -7.70 -22.37
C SER A 387 -15.41 -6.69 -22.93
N GLU A 388 -15.51 -5.42 -22.60
CA GLU A 388 -14.50 -4.39 -22.93
C GLU A 388 -13.14 -4.72 -22.30
N GLY A 389 -13.10 -5.08 -21.00
CA GLY A 389 -11.89 -5.50 -20.32
C GLY A 389 -11.25 -6.74 -20.95
N VAL A 390 -12.04 -7.74 -21.32
CA VAL A 390 -11.56 -8.95 -22.02
C VAL A 390 -10.92 -8.59 -23.35
N GLN A 391 -11.54 -7.71 -24.14
CA GLN A 391 -11.00 -7.27 -25.42
C GLN A 391 -9.64 -6.56 -25.25
N THR A 392 -9.52 -5.69 -24.27
CA THR A 392 -8.28 -4.99 -23.93
C THR A 392 -7.17 -5.98 -23.58
N LEU A 393 -7.44 -6.91 -22.65
CA LEU A 393 -6.48 -7.92 -22.20
C LEU A 393 -6.00 -8.82 -23.34
N THR A 394 -6.93 -9.28 -24.18
CA THR A 394 -6.61 -10.13 -25.34
C THR A 394 -5.76 -9.36 -26.34
N SER A 395 -6.12 -8.11 -26.66
CA SER A 395 -5.35 -7.26 -27.56
C SER A 395 -3.93 -7.01 -27.08
N LEU A 396 -3.73 -6.83 -25.77
CA LEU A 396 -2.40 -6.68 -25.19
C LEU A 396 -1.61 -8.00 -25.24
N ALA A 397 -2.23 -9.11 -24.86
CA ALA A 397 -1.60 -10.41 -24.88
C ALA A 397 -1.08 -10.81 -26.28
N GLU A 398 -1.83 -10.47 -27.34
CA GLU A 398 -1.43 -10.71 -28.74
C GLU A 398 -0.23 -9.86 -29.17
N LYS A 399 -0.06 -8.66 -28.61
CA LYS A 399 1.09 -7.78 -28.90
C LYS A 399 2.39 -8.25 -28.27
N ILE A 400 2.36 -9.07 -27.24
CA ILE A 400 3.56 -9.51 -26.51
C ILE A 400 4.38 -10.47 -27.38
N ASP A 401 5.69 -10.21 -27.44
CA ASP A 401 6.63 -11.06 -28.18
C ASP A 401 7.01 -12.30 -27.37
N THR A 402 6.26 -13.36 -27.58
CA THR A 402 6.47 -14.64 -26.87
C THR A 402 7.74 -15.40 -27.27
N SER A 403 8.53 -14.90 -28.23
CA SER A 403 9.87 -15.40 -28.49
C SER A 403 10.91 -14.84 -27.50
N LYS A 404 10.59 -13.71 -26.84
CA LYS A 404 11.48 -12.99 -25.93
C LYS A 404 11.04 -13.03 -24.47
N MET A 405 9.77 -13.31 -24.21
CA MET A 405 9.25 -13.45 -22.85
C MET A 405 8.11 -14.47 -22.79
N LYS A 406 7.81 -14.97 -21.60
CA LYS A 406 6.71 -15.92 -21.40
C LYS A 406 5.37 -15.32 -21.85
N LYS A 407 4.41 -16.19 -22.18
CA LYS A 407 3.00 -15.76 -22.27
C LYS A 407 2.50 -15.30 -20.90
N PRO A 408 1.48 -14.42 -20.83
CA PRO A 408 0.80 -14.15 -19.58
C PRO A 408 0.36 -15.46 -18.92
N SER A 409 0.54 -15.58 -17.61
CA SER A 409 0.05 -16.73 -16.84
C SER A 409 -1.46 -16.78 -16.83
N PHE A 410 -2.10 -15.61 -16.84
CA PHE A 410 -3.53 -15.45 -16.91
C PHE A 410 -3.91 -14.05 -17.42
N LEU A 411 -5.17 -13.94 -17.86
CA LEU A 411 -5.89 -12.70 -18.11
C LEU A 411 -7.06 -12.67 -17.15
N MET A 412 -7.30 -11.54 -16.47
CA MET A 412 -8.34 -11.41 -15.45
C MET A 412 -9.07 -10.07 -15.55
N VAL A 413 -10.38 -10.11 -15.47
CA VAL A 413 -11.20 -8.94 -15.16
C VAL A 413 -11.59 -9.01 -13.69
N LEU A 414 -11.10 -8.06 -12.89
CA LEU A 414 -11.41 -7.91 -11.47
C LEU A 414 -12.61 -6.99 -11.33
N THR A 415 -13.67 -7.43 -10.66
CA THR A 415 -14.93 -6.71 -10.60
C THR A 415 -15.33 -6.31 -9.19
N ALA A 416 -16.05 -5.17 -9.06
CA ALA A 416 -16.67 -4.76 -7.80
C ALA A 416 -17.92 -5.59 -7.53
N ASN A 417 -18.75 -5.80 -8.55
CA ASN A 417 -20.00 -6.50 -8.46
C ASN A 417 -19.95 -7.83 -9.23
N GLY A 418 -20.57 -8.84 -8.68
CA GLY A 418 -20.68 -10.18 -9.23
C GLY A 418 -20.82 -11.21 -8.12
N PRO A 419 -21.76 -12.16 -8.21
CA PRO A 419 -22.01 -13.12 -7.14
C PRO A 419 -20.95 -14.22 -7.03
N TYR A 420 -20.21 -14.50 -8.11
CA TYR A 420 -19.23 -15.58 -8.15
C TYR A 420 -18.10 -15.33 -9.15
N ALA A 421 -16.98 -15.97 -8.88
CA ALA A 421 -15.83 -16.02 -9.79
C ALA A 421 -15.98 -17.17 -10.78
N TYR A 422 -15.56 -16.95 -12.02
CA TYR A 422 -15.59 -17.97 -13.08
C TYR A 422 -14.51 -17.73 -14.13
N ARG A 423 -14.18 -18.78 -14.89
CA ARG A 423 -13.36 -18.70 -16.08
C ARG A 423 -14.27 -18.76 -17.31
N ARG A 424 -14.11 -17.80 -18.22
CA ARG A 424 -14.84 -17.73 -19.48
C ARG A 424 -14.33 -18.78 -20.47
N GLU A 425 -15.10 -19.04 -21.53
CA GLU A 425 -14.72 -19.95 -22.63
C GLU A 425 -13.44 -19.49 -23.36
N ASP A 426 -13.21 -18.16 -23.45
CA ASP A 426 -12.01 -17.55 -24.00
C ASP A 426 -10.76 -17.65 -23.06
N GLY A 427 -10.94 -18.25 -21.89
CA GLY A 427 -9.87 -18.47 -20.91
C GLY A 427 -9.62 -17.31 -19.95
N VAL A 428 -10.33 -16.18 -20.08
CA VAL A 428 -10.22 -15.03 -19.18
C VAL A 428 -10.96 -15.31 -17.89
N TYR A 429 -10.32 -15.00 -16.76
CA TYR A 429 -10.95 -15.09 -15.44
C TYR A 429 -11.78 -13.84 -15.15
N VAL A 430 -12.96 -14.00 -14.59
CA VAL A 430 -13.78 -12.91 -14.05
C VAL A 430 -13.89 -13.17 -12.55
N VAL A 431 -13.35 -12.25 -11.76
CA VAL A 431 -13.22 -12.42 -10.32
C VAL A 431 -13.77 -11.21 -9.58
N PRO A 432 -14.83 -11.35 -8.79
CA PRO A 432 -15.25 -10.31 -7.86
C PRO A 432 -14.18 -10.10 -6.78
N VAL A 433 -13.88 -8.84 -6.44
CA VAL A 433 -12.87 -8.51 -5.44
C VAL A 433 -13.16 -9.11 -4.06
N GLY A 434 -14.46 -9.34 -3.76
CA GLY A 434 -14.93 -9.94 -2.50
C GLY A 434 -14.63 -11.44 -2.34
N CYS A 435 -13.98 -12.09 -3.31
CA CYS A 435 -13.55 -13.49 -3.14
C CYS A 435 -12.05 -13.69 -3.39
N LEU A 436 -11.28 -12.62 -3.65
CA LEU A 436 -9.85 -12.72 -3.96
C LEU A 436 -8.96 -12.70 -2.70
N LYS A 437 -7.89 -13.51 -2.72
CA LYS A 437 -6.75 -13.45 -1.80
C LYS A 437 -5.42 -13.64 -2.55
N ASP A 438 -4.28 -13.57 -1.81
CA ASP A 438 -2.93 -13.86 -2.31
C ASP A 438 -2.67 -15.31 -2.73
#